data_2d6c9511da9594611d7a11b0c38ee273
#
_entry.id   2d6c9511da9594611d7a11b0c38ee273
#
_cell.length_a   1.000
_cell.length_b   1.000
_cell.length_c   1.000
_cell.angle_alpha   90.00
_cell.angle_beta   90.00
_cell.angle_gamma   90.00
#
_symmetry.space_group_name_H-M   'P 1'
#
loop_
_entity.id
_entity.type
_entity.pdbx_description
1 polymer ?
#
loop_
_entity_poly.entity_id
_entity_poly.type
_entity_poly.pdbx_seq_one_letter_code
_entity_poly.pdbx_strand_id
1 'polypeptide(L)'
;MKGYTPDLFDRLLGQPVRNGAVVARLSADDLKDAVARDLEALLNTRSTLHEGSLAGYPECSTSMVGYGLCDFADRSLSSPTDRAHVCACIEQAIVRHEPRLQNVKALLEMREESVNRLSFSITAVLVGSRSHEPVNFDAVLQPSTLQYSIRKGGRAGAATPPAAAAITGA
;
A
#
# COMPACT_ATOMS: atom_id res chain seq x y z
N MET A 1 -23.25 -7.78 -15.70
CA MET A 1 -21.85 -8.10 -15.37
C MET A 1 -21.37 -7.12 -14.32
N LYS A 2 -20.92 -7.62 -13.16
CA LYS A 2 -20.30 -6.80 -12.11
C LYS A 2 -18.84 -6.56 -12.49
N GLY A 3 -18.40 -5.32 -12.60
CA GLY A 3 -17.00 -5.01 -12.92
C GLY A 3 -16.67 -3.58 -12.52
N TYR A 4 -15.38 -3.31 -12.34
CA TYR A 4 -14.83 -2.02 -11.94
C TYR A 4 -14.43 -1.21 -13.17
N THR A 5 -14.46 0.11 -13.05
CA THR A 5 -14.03 1.00 -14.12
C THR A 5 -12.49 1.06 -14.11
N PRO A 6 -11.82 0.90 -15.28
CA PRO A 6 -10.39 1.11 -15.38
C PRO A 6 -10.01 2.54 -15.00
N ASP A 7 -8.82 2.71 -14.41
CA ASP A 7 -8.25 4.02 -14.11
C ASP A 7 -7.96 4.83 -15.39
N LEU A 8 -7.69 6.13 -15.22
CA LEU A 8 -7.40 7.02 -16.34
C LEU A 8 -6.16 6.57 -17.11
N PHE A 9 -5.09 6.21 -16.41
CA PHE A 9 -3.86 5.71 -17.04
C PHE A 9 -4.06 4.38 -17.75
N ASP A 10 -4.79 3.44 -17.15
CA ASP A 10 -5.14 2.17 -17.80
C ASP A 10 -5.91 2.41 -19.12
N ARG A 11 -6.79 3.39 -19.12
CA ARG A 11 -7.56 3.77 -20.32
C ARG A 11 -6.72 4.46 -21.38
N LEU A 12 -5.81 5.35 -20.99
CA LEU A 12 -4.92 6.07 -21.90
C LEU A 12 -3.86 5.15 -22.51
N LEU A 13 -3.35 4.19 -21.74
CA LEU A 13 -2.37 3.21 -22.19
C LEU A 13 -3.00 2.01 -22.91
N GLY A 14 -4.33 1.98 -23.02
CA GLY A 14 -5.06 0.87 -23.62
C GLY A 14 -5.08 -0.40 -22.77
N GLN A 15 -4.77 -0.30 -21.47
CA GLN A 15 -4.84 -1.40 -20.53
C GLN A 15 -6.10 -1.29 -19.65
N PRO A 16 -6.59 -2.41 -19.11
CA PRO A 16 -6.20 -3.78 -19.43
C PRO A 16 -6.71 -4.22 -20.81
N VAL A 17 -5.84 -4.87 -21.55
CA VAL A 17 -6.18 -5.44 -22.86
C VAL A 17 -6.44 -6.93 -22.69
N ARG A 18 -7.61 -7.40 -23.08
CA ARG A 18 -7.94 -8.82 -23.15
C ARG A 18 -8.27 -9.19 -24.58
N ASN A 19 -7.56 -10.17 -25.14
CA ASN A 19 -7.75 -10.62 -26.52
C ASN A 19 -7.67 -9.49 -27.58
N GLY A 20 -6.77 -8.51 -27.36
CA GLY A 20 -6.57 -7.40 -28.32
C GLY A 20 -7.63 -6.28 -28.24
N ALA A 21 -8.58 -6.36 -27.33
CA ALA A 21 -9.58 -5.31 -27.10
C ALA A 21 -9.45 -4.69 -25.72
N VAL A 22 -9.64 -3.37 -25.63
CA VAL A 22 -9.68 -2.66 -24.34
C VAL A 22 -10.90 -3.14 -23.54
N VAL A 23 -10.66 -3.61 -22.32
CA VAL A 23 -11.72 -4.10 -21.43
C VAL A 23 -12.43 -2.93 -20.81
N ALA A 24 -13.74 -2.80 -21.08
CA ALA A 24 -14.57 -1.73 -20.53
C ALA A 24 -14.80 -1.85 -19.01
N ARG A 25 -14.52 -3.02 -18.41
CA ARG A 25 -14.68 -3.28 -16.97
C ARG A 25 -13.66 -4.29 -16.50
N LEU A 26 -13.04 -4.00 -15.34
CA LEU A 26 -12.08 -4.87 -14.68
C LEU A 26 -12.80 -5.93 -13.82
N SER A 27 -12.22 -7.11 -13.73
CA SER A 27 -12.53 -8.06 -12.67
C SER A 27 -11.96 -7.57 -11.32
N ALA A 28 -12.34 -8.20 -10.23
CA ALA A 28 -11.78 -7.88 -8.92
C ALA A 28 -10.25 -8.14 -8.86
N ASP A 29 -9.80 -9.19 -9.54
CA ASP A 29 -8.37 -9.52 -9.59
C ASP A 29 -7.57 -8.54 -10.45
N ASP A 30 -8.13 -8.13 -11.60
CA ASP A 30 -7.51 -7.10 -12.44
C ASP A 30 -7.42 -5.75 -11.69
N LEU A 31 -8.44 -5.42 -10.87
CA LEU A 31 -8.40 -4.22 -10.03
C LEU A 31 -7.30 -4.30 -8.96
N LYS A 32 -7.12 -5.46 -8.32
CA LYS A 32 -6.03 -5.68 -7.35
C LYS A 32 -4.66 -5.55 -8.02
N ASP A 33 -4.52 -6.03 -9.25
CA ASP A 33 -3.28 -5.88 -10.03
C ASP A 33 -3.02 -4.42 -10.40
N ALA A 34 -4.05 -3.66 -10.76
CA ALA A 34 -3.95 -2.23 -11.01
C ALA A 34 -3.51 -1.49 -9.74
N VAL A 35 -4.16 -1.76 -8.60
CA VAL A 35 -3.79 -1.16 -7.32
C VAL A 35 -2.36 -1.53 -6.91
N ALA A 36 -1.91 -2.77 -7.12
CA ALA A 36 -0.54 -3.18 -6.81
C ALA A 36 0.50 -2.39 -7.63
N ARG A 37 0.23 -2.14 -8.93
CA ARG A 37 1.09 -1.31 -9.79
C ARG A 37 1.12 0.15 -9.31
N ASP A 38 -0.03 0.70 -8.94
CA ASP A 38 -0.12 2.08 -8.47
C ASP A 38 0.59 2.26 -7.12
N LEU A 39 0.46 1.29 -6.21
CA LEU A 39 1.23 1.25 -4.96
C LEU A 39 2.74 1.14 -5.21
N GLU A 40 3.16 0.32 -6.18
CA GLU A 40 4.57 0.20 -6.55
C GLU A 40 5.11 1.52 -7.07
N ALA A 41 4.38 2.22 -7.93
CA ALA A 41 4.74 3.54 -8.42
C ALA A 41 4.81 4.58 -7.28
N LEU A 42 3.83 4.58 -6.37
CA LEU A 42 3.78 5.47 -5.22
C LEU A 42 4.98 5.27 -4.28
N LEU A 43 5.26 4.02 -3.88
CA LEU A 43 6.33 3.71 -2.94
C LEU A 43 7.74 3.89 -3.56
N ASN A 44 7.86 3.80 -4.89
CA ASN A 44 9.10 4.07 -5.61
C ASN A 44 9.33 5.55 -5.92
N THR A 45 8.33 6.40 -5.68
CA THR A 45 8.48 7.86 -5.80
C THR A 45 8.89 8.42 -4.45
N ARG A 46 9.92 9.29 -4.41
CA ARG A 46 10.35 9.97 -3.19
C ARG A 46 9.71 11.37 -3.13
N SER A 47 9.04 11.65 -2.02
CA SER A 47 8.61 13.01 -1.72
C SER A 47 9.83 13.86 -1.39
N THR A 48 9.96 15.02 -2.05
CA THR A 48 11.05 15.97 -1.80
C THR A 48 10.75 16.91 -0.63
N LEU A 49 9.54 16.88 -0.11
CA LEU A 49 9.09 17.76 0.95
C LEU A 49 9.33 17.12 2.32
N HIS A 50 9.86 17.89 3.24
CA HIS A 50 10.01 17.46 4.63
C HIS A 50 8.63 17.35 5.30
N GLU A 51 8.53 16.45 6.28
CA GLU A 51 7.35 16.34 7.14
C GLU A 51 7.02 17.70 7.75
N GLY A 52 5.76 18.06 7.69
CA GLY A 52 5.28 19.34 8.23
C GLY A 52 5.38 20.53 7.28
N SER A 53 6.13 20.48 6.17
CA SER A 53 6.21 21.59 5.20
C SER A 53 4.85 21.98 4.64
N LEU A 54 3.91 21.05 4.55
CA LEU A 54 2.55 21.28 4.06
C LEU A 54 1.51 21.41 5.18
N ALA A 55 1.91 21.53 6.45
CA ALA A 55 0.98 21.60 7.58
C ALA A 55 -0.01 22.78 7.47
N GLY A 56 0.42 23.89 6.86
CA GLY A 56 -0.43 25.06 6.57
C GLY A 56 -1.29 24.93 5.30
N TYR A 57 -1.10 23.87 4.52
CA TYR A 57 -1.72 23.68 3.20
C TYR A 57 -2.24 22.25 3.03
N PRO A 58 -3.32 21.86 3.73
CA PRO A 58 -3.81 20.47 3.75
C PRO A 58 -4.16 19.95 2.35
N GLU A 59 -4.72 20.78 1.48
CA GLU A 59 -5.05 20.40 0.09
C GLU A 59 -3.81 20.05 -0.73
N CYS A 60 -2.67 20.70 -0.45
CA CYS A 60 -1.42 20.41 -1.13
C CYS A 60 -0.85 19.05 -0.73
N SER A 61 -1.15 18.57 0.47
CA SER A 61 -0.65 17.27 0.97
C SER A 61 -1.23 16.08 0.20
N THR A 62 -2.43 16.22 -0.36
CA THR A 62 -3.10 15.20 -1.18
C THR A 62 -2.91 15.42 -2.68
N SER A 63 -2.20 16.48 -3.07
CA SER A 63 -1.89 16.79 -4.46
C SER A 63 -0.62 16.08 -4.95
N MET A 64 -0.28 16.25 -6.22
CA MET A 64 0.97 15.78 -6.82
C MET A 64 2.22 16.29 -6.10
N VAL A 65 2.14 17.42 -5.39
CA VAL A 65 3.26 18.01 -4.64
C VAL A 65 3.65 17.13 -3.46
N GLY A 66 2.66 16.49 -2.82
CA GLY A 66 2.88 15.56 -1.70
C GLY A 66 3.05 14.10 -2.12
N TYR A 67 3.03 13.80 -3.43
CA TYR A 67 3.05 12.42 -3.92
C TYR A 67 4.40 11.74 -3.66
N GLY A 68 4.34 10.53 -3.13
CA GLY A 68 5.50 9.71 -2.86
C GLY A 68 5.70 9.38 -1.39
N LEU A 69 6.75 8.61 -1.14
CA LEU A 69 7.15 8.16 0.20
C LEU A 69 8.15 9.15 0.81
N CYS A 70 7.99 9.48 2.09
CA CYS A 70 8.96 10.29 2.82
C CYS A 70 10.35 9.62 2.83
N ASP A 71 11.41 10.42 2.89
CA ASP A 71 12.76 9.88 3.00
C ASP A 71 13.01 9.38 4.42
N PHE A 72 13.48 8.16 4.54
CA PHE A 72 13.86 7.51 5.79
C PHE A 72 15.26 6.90 5.74
N ALA A 73 16.12 7.39 4.84
CA ALA A 73 17.48 6.87 4.66
C ALA A 73 18.34 7.04 5.93
N ASP A 74 17.99 8.00 6.79
CA ASP A 74 18.65 8.28 8.08
C ASP A 74 18.17 7.36 9.22
N ARG A 75 17.15 6.50 8.97
CA ARG A 75 16.55 5.65 10.00
C ARG A 75 17.20 4.28 10.07
N SER A 76 17.37 3.81 11.30
CA SER A 76 17.91 2.47 11.56
C SER A 76 16.80 1.43 11.68
N LEU A 77 16.73 0.53 10.72
CA LEU A 77 15.74 -0.56 10.76
C LEU A 77 16.01 -1.59 11.88
N SER A 78 17.12 -1.48 12.61
CA SER A 78 17.37 -2.23 13.84
C SER A 78 16.54 -1.70 15.01
N SER A 79 16.17 -0.42 14.99
CA SER A 79 15.36 0.23 16.03
C SER A 79 13.87 -0.08 15.84
N PRO A 80 13.17 -0.58 16.87
CA PRO A 80 11.71 -0.78 16.80
C PRO A 80 10.95 0.52 16.51
N THR A 81 11.41 1.64 17.07
CA THR A 81 10.80 2.96 16.88
C THR A 81 10.92 3.43 15.43
N ASP A 82 12.10 3.26 14.82
CA ASP A 82 12.32 3.65 13.43
C ASP A 82 11.52 2.75 12.47
N ARG A 83 11.42 1.45 12.78
CA ARG A 83 10.53 0.54 12.02
C ARG A 83 9.08 0.98 12.05
N ALA A 84 8.58 1.34 13.23
CA ALA A 84 7.21 1.85 13.38
C ALA A 84 7.01 3.14 12.58
N HIS A 85 8.01 4.04 12.59
CA HIS A 85 7.98 5.27 11.79
C HIS A 85 7.90 4.98 10.29
N VAL A 86 8.75 4.08 9.76
CA VAL A 86 8.73 3.69 8.34
C VAL A 86 7.38 3.10 7.95
N CYS A 87 6.81 2.21 8.79
CA CYS A 87 5.47 1.67 8.55
C CYS A 87 4.41 2.78 8.52
N ALA A 88 4.47 3.74 9.45
CA ALA A 88 3.56 4.88 9.48
C ALA A 88 3.70 5.77 8.22
N CYS A 89 4.91 6.00 7.72
CA CYS A 89 5.15 6.71 6.46
C CYS A 89 4.50 6.00 5.27
N ILE A 90 4.63 4.68 5.18
CA ILE A 90 3.99 3.87 4.14
C ILE A 90 2.47 3.98 4.24
N GLU A 91 1.90 3.79 5.44
CA GLU A 91 0.46 3.91 5.68
C GLU A 91 -0.07 5.29 5.25
N GLN A 92 0.60 6.35 5.66
CA GLN A 92 0.20 7.73 5.35
C GLN A 92 0.27 8.03 3.85
N ALA A 93 1.33 7.60 3.16
CA ALA A 93 1.45 7.77 1.72
C ALA A 93 0.30 7.08 0.99
N ILE A 94 -0.03 5.84 1.36
CA ILE A 94 -1.12 5.09 0.76
C ILE A 94 -2.48 5.75 1.04
N VAL A 95 -2.76 6.13 2.29
CA VAL A 95 -4.04 6.76 2.67
C VAL A 95 -4.26 8.08 1.92
N ARG A 96 -3.18 8.84 1.67
CA ARG A 96 -3.27 10.12 0.96
C ARG A 96 -3.49 9.98 -0.54
N HIS A 97 -2.87 8.99 -1.16
CA HIS A 97 -2.76 8.94 -2.62
C HIS A 97 -3.47 7.75 -3.26
N GLU A 98 -3.98 6.80 -2.45
CA GLU A 98 -4.73 5.64 -2.93
C GLU A 98 -6.13 5.57 -2.27
N PRO A 99 -7.09 6.35 -2.75
CA PRO A 99 -8.43 6.44 -2.13
C PRO A 99 -9.25 5.15 -2.24
N ARG A 100 -8.83 4.20 -3.10
CA ARG A 100 -9.48 2.89 -3.22
C ARG A 100 -9.17 1.97 -2.03
N LEU A 101 -8.14 2.29 -1.25
CA LEU A 101 -7.75 1.52 -0.08
C LEU A 101 -8.14 2.25 1.21
N GLN A 102 -8.83 1.53 2.08
CA GLN A 102 -9.21 2.00 3.42
C GLN A 102 -8.65 1.08 4.50
N ASN A 103 -8.54 1.59 5.73
CA ASN A 103 -8.02 0.85 6.88
C ASN A 103 -6.63 0.23 6.61
N VAL A 104 -5.76 1.01 5.97
CA VAL A 104 -4.41 0.58 5.60
C VAL A 104 -3.58 0.35 6.85
N LYS A 105 -2.91 -0.82 6.90
CA LYS A 105 -1.93 -1.18 7.92
C LYS A 105 -0.71 -1.77 7.24
N ALA A 106 0.47 -1.27 7.61
CA ALA A 106 1.74 -1.78 7.15
C ALA A 106 2.53 -2.39 8.31
N LEU A 107 3.05 -3.57 8.11
CA LEU A 107 3.87 -4.29 9.09
C LEU A 107 5.17 -4.72 8.42
N LEU A 108 6.30 -4.47 9.08
CA LEU A 108 7.60 -4.99 8.65
C LEU A 108 7.73 -6.45 9.10
N GLU A 109 7.91 -7.35 8.13
CA GLU A 109 8.17 -8.76 8.38
C GLU A 109 9.67 -9.00 8.50
N MET A 110 10.11 -9.45 9.66
CA MET A 110 11.49 -9.87 9.90
C MET A 110 11.62 -11.35 9.50
N ARG A 111 12.12 -11.64 8.30
CA ARG A 111 12.48 -12.99 7.90
C ARG A 111 13.98 -13.21 8.14
N GLU A 112 14.31 -14.16 9.01
CA GLU A 112 15.70 -14.48 9.38
C GLU A 112 16.58 -14.92 8.20
N GLU A 113 15.97 -15.41 7.12
CA GLU A 113 16.69 -15.92 5.95
C GLU A 113 17.05 -14.88 4.89
N SER A 114 16.64 -13.63 5.04
CA SER A 114 16.83 -12.61 4.00
C SER A 114 17.69 -11.45 4.50
N VAL A 115 19.00 -11.63 4.51
CA VAL A 115 19.97 -10.56 4.92
C VAL A 115 19.87 -9.29 4.06
N ASN A 116 19.28 -9.36 2.85
CA ASN A 116 19.28 -8.27 1.88
C ASN A 116 17.88 -7.90 1.35
N ARG A 117 16.80 -8.22 2.07
CA ARG A 117 15.44 -7.86 1.64
C ARG A 117 14.60 -7.48 2.84
N LEU A 118 13.92 -6.34 2.75
CA LEU A 118 12.95 -5.92 3.75
C LEU A 118 11.55 -6.17 3.19
N SER A 119 10.80 -7.01 3.89
CA SER A 119 9.44 -7.36 3.48
C SER A 119 8.44 -6.61 4.35
N PHE A 120 7.50 -5.93 3.71
CA PHE A 120 6.37 -5.28 4.38
C PHE A 120 5.09 -5.97 3.94
N SER A 121 4.25 -6.32 4.89
CA SER A 121 2.89 -6.78 4.63
C SER A 121 1.94 -5.58 4.78
N ILE A 122 1.23 -5.25 3.70
CA ILE A 122 0.28 -4.14 3.66
C ILE A 122 -1.12 -4.74 3.59
N THR A 123 -1.90 -4.58 4.65
CA THR A 123 -3.30 -5.00 4.70
C THR A 123 -4.22 -3.80 4.57
N ALA A 124 -5.30 -3.95 3.81
CA ALA A 124 -6.25 -2.89 3.58
C ALA A 124 -7.63 -3.45 3.20
N VAL A 125 -8.61 -2.58 3.10
CA VAL A 125 -9.92 -2.89 2.53
C VAL A 125 -10.03 -2.17 1.18
N LEU A 126 -10.15 -2.94 0.11
CA LEU A 126 -10.38 -2.43 -1.23
C LEU A 126 -11.85 -2.02 -1.36
N VAL A 127 -12.07 -0.73 -1.56
CA VAL A 127 -13.39 -0.14 -1.73
C VAL A 127 -13.72 -0.05 -3.20
N GLY A 128 -14.64 -0.89 -3.62
CA GLY A 128 -15.25 -0.79 -4.94
C GLY A 128 -16.64 -0.18 -4.85
N SER A 129 -17.21 0.18 -5.98
CA SER A 129 -18.54 0.82 -6.05
C SER A 129 -19.68 0.03 -5.37
N ARG A 130 -19.48 -1.25 -5.07
CA ARG A 130 -20.49 -2.13 -4.44
C ARG A 130 -19.91 -3.22 -3.52
N SER A 131 -18.63 -3.22 -3.25
CA SER A 131 -17.97 -4.24 -2.39
C SER A 131 -16.85 -3.65 -1.60
N HIS A 132 -16.70 -4.15 -0.38
CA HIS A 132 -15.55 -3.92 0.48
C HIS A 132 -14.85 -5.28 0.63
N GLU A 133 -13.68 -5.40 0.09
CA GLU A 133 -12.95 -6.67 0.07
C GLU A 133 -11.62 -6.51 0.81
N PRO A 134 -11.32 -7.34 1.81
CA PRO A 134 -10.01 -7.32 2.45
C PRO A 134 -8.95 -7.76 1.43
N VAL A 135 -7.88 -6.99 1.35
CA VAL A 135 -6.74 -7.26 0.45
C VAL A 135 -5.45 -7.21 1.24
N ASN A 136 -4.48 -7.98 0.77
CA ASN A 136 -3.13 -7.98 1.28
C ASN A 136 -2.15 -7.82 0.12
N PHE A 137 -1.13 -6.98 0.32
CA PHE A 137 -0.03 -6.78 -0.61
C PHE A 137 1.28 -7.02 0.12
N ASP A 138 2.17 -7.78 -0.52
CA ASP A 138 3.52 -8.00 -0.05
C ASP A 138 4.45 -7.03 -0.80
N ALA A 139 5.00 -6.06 -0.08
CA ALA A 139 5.95 -5.09 -0.60
C ALA A 139 7.36 -5.49 -0.16
N VAL A 140 8.25 -5.71 -1.11
CA VAL A 140 9.64 -6.07 -0.86
C VAL A 140 10.54 -4.91 -1.27
N LEU A 141 11.23 -4.32 -0.30
CA LEU A 141 12.27 -3.33 -0.54
C LEU A 141 13.61 -4.03 -0.76
N GLN A 142 14.27 -3.72 -1.85
CA GLN A 142 15.66 -4.10 -2.10
C GLN A 142 16.58 -2.98 -1.60
N PRO A 143 17.37 -3.17 -0.53
CA PRO A 143 18.20 -2.13 0.04
C PRO A 143 19.28 -1.60 -0.92
N SER A 144 19.77 -2.44 -1.85
CA SER A 144 20.80 -2.06 -2.83
C SER A 144 20.33 -1.07 -3.87
N THR A 145 19.04 -1.11 -4.26
CA THR A 145 18.45 -0.23 -5.28
C THR A 145 17.45 0.76 -4.69
N LEU A 146 17.06 0.56 -3.41
CA LEU A 146 15.99 1.28 -2.72
C LEU A 146 14.66 1.23 -3.46
N GLN A 147 14.43 0.16 -4.22
CA GLN A 147 13.20 -0.06 -4.97
C GLN A 147 12.28 -1.05 -4.27
N TYR A 148 11.01 -0.72 -4.27
CA TYR A 148 9.93 -1.62 -3.84
C TYR A 148 9.42 -2.43 -5.03
N SER A 149 9.14 -3.70 -4.79
CA SER A 149 8.35 -4.55 -5.68
C SER A 149 7.13 -5.02 -4.93
N ILE A 150 5.95 -4.80 -5.50
CA ILE A 150 4.68 -5.12 -4.84
C ILE A 150 4.01 -6.27 -5.56
N ARG A 151 3.53 -7.23 -4.77
CA ARG A 151 2.77 -8.38 -5.24
C ARG A 151 1.49 -8.53 -4.42
N LYS A 152 0.48 -9.12 -5.02
CA LYS A 152 -0.69 -9.56 -4.24
C LYS A 152 -0.21 -10.59 -3.22
N GLY A 153 -0.43 -10.31 -1.95
CA GLY A 153 -0.17 -11.25 -0.87
C GLY A 153 -1.09 -12.45 -1.00
N GLY A 154 -0.57 -13.63 -0.70
CA GLY A 154 -1.41 -14.81 -0.53
C GLY A 154 -2.45 -14.53 0.56
N ARG A 155 -3.61 -15.19 0.47
CA ARG A 155 -4.76 -15.03 1.37
C ARG A 155 -4.26 -14.94 2.82
N ALA A 156 -4.42 -13.78 3.46
CA ALA A 156 -4.05 -13.57 4.84
C ALA A 156 -4.68 -14.67 5.69
N GLY A 157 -3.84 -15.50 6.29
CA GLY A 157 -4.31 -16.38 7.37
C GLY A 157 -5.00 -15.47 8.39
N ALA A 158 -6.26 -15.76 8.71
CA ALA A 158 -7.06 -15.00 9.64
C ALA A 158 -6.24 -14.73 10.91
N ALA A 159 -5.80 -13.48 11.10
CA ALA A 159 -5.30 -13.05 12.39
C ALA A 159 -6.50 -13.14 13.36
N THR A 160 -6.49 -14.18 14.17
CA THR A 160 -7.45 -14.36 15.27
C THR A 160 -7.32 -13.11 16.17
N PRO A 161 -8.40 -12.34 16.39
CA PRO A 161 -8.34 -11.24 17.33
C PRO A 161 -7.97 -11.80 18.71
N PRO A 162 -7.14 -11.09 19.51
CA PRO A 162 -6.81 -11.53 20.85
C PRO A 162 -8.11 -11.65 21.63
N ALA A 163 -8.33 -12.84 22.21
CA ALA A 163 -9.47 -13.12 23.06
C ALA A 163 -9.51 -12.09 24.18
N ALA A 164 -10.62 -11.37 24.29
CA ALA A 164 -10.89 -10.50 25.42
C ALA A 164 -10.81 -11.33 26.71
N ALA A 165 -9.84 -11.01 27.56
CA ALA A 165 -9.74 -11.59 28.89
C ALA A 165 -11.01 -11.25 29.65
N ALA A 166 -11.84 -12.26 29.90
CA ALA A 166 -12.96 -12.15 30.82
C ALA A 166 -12.41 -11.90 32.22
N ILE A 167 -12.62 -10.70 32.75
CA ILE A 167 -12.40 -10.40 34.12
C ILE A 167 -13.60 -10.97 34.86
N THR A 168 -13.44 -12.17 35.46
CA THR A 168 -14.38 -12.71 36.42
C THR A 168 -13.95 -12.18 37.76
N GLY A 169 -14.71 -11.20 38.28
CA GLY A 169 -14.64 -10.80 39.67
C GLY A 169 -15.40 -11.80 40.54
N ALA A 170 -14.79 -12.18 41.63
CA ALA A 170 -15.44 -12.68 42.85
C ALA A 170 -14.88 -11.89 44.04
#